data_6f3b96b407abb9de9798003d8e89603b
#
_entry.id   6f3b96b407abb9de9798003d8e89603b
#
_cell.length_a   1.000
_cell.length_b   1.000
_cell.length_c   1.000
_cell.angle_alpha   90.00
_cell.angle_beta   90.00
_cell.angle_gamma   90.00
#
_symmetry.space_group_name_H-M   'P 1'
#
loop_
_entity.id
_entity.type
_entity.pdbx_description
1 polymer ?
#
loop_
_entity_poly.entity_id
_entity_poly.type
_entity_poly.pdbx_seq_one_letter_code
_entity_poly.pdbx_strand_id
1 'polypeptide(L)' 'MLSGLTARYTKTSSGYMGQLLEWPEVITEGVDIEDCRQSLEDAAREMVLAYRQQNKEIPVEHSLFETIMVEMA' A
#
# COMPACT_ATOMS: atom_id res chain seq x y z
N MET A 1 -6.95 -17.26 -1.64
CA MET A 1 -7.55 -16.45 -0.57
C MET A 1 -7.22 -14.99 -0.76
N LEU A 2 -8.20 -14.12 -0.65
CA LEU A 2 -8.00 -12.68 -0.70
C LEU A 2 -7.76 -12.14 0.70
N SER A 3 -6.79 -11.24 0.81
CA SER A 3 -6.50 -10.55 2.07
C SER A 3 -6.64 -9.05 1.84
N GLY A 4 -7.25 -8.37 2.79
CA GLY A 4 -7.39 -6.91 2.72
C GLY A 4 -6.16 -6.23 3.29
N LEU A 5 -5.60 -5.31 2.52
CA LEU A 5 -4.51 -4.46 2.95
C LEU A 5 -4.96 -3.01 2.81
N THR A 6 -4.34 -2.13 3.57
CA THR A 6 -4.75 -0.72 3.63
C THR A 6 -3.78 0.14 2.83
N ALA A 7 -4.31 0.90 1.89
CA ALA A 7 -3.52 1.82 1.08
C ALA A 7 -3.57 3.22 1.66
N ARG A 8 -2.45 3.90 1.65
CA ARG A 8 -2.37 5.32 1.96
C ARG A 8 -1.96 6.07 0.69
N TYR A 9 -2.73 7.08 0.33
CA TYR A 9 -2.42 7.91 -0.83
C TYR A 9 -1.98 9.29 -0.34
N THR A 10 -0.82 9.71 -0.82
CA THR A 10 -0.28 11.02 -0.48
C THR A 10 -0.14 11.84 -1.75
N LYS A 11 -0.69 13.05 -1.75
CA LYS A 11 -0.59 13.94 -2.90
C LYS A 11 0.84 14.43 -3.07
N THR A 12 1.32 14.39 -4.33
CA THR A 12 2.64 14.88 -4.69
C THR A 12 2.50 16.00 -5.72
N SER A 13 3.61 16.60 -6.13
CA SER A 13 3.58 17.67 -7.13
C SER A 13 3.11 17.16 -8.50
N SER A 14 3.25 15.88 -8.80
CA SER A 14 2.91 15.31 -10.10
C SER A 14 1.77 14.30 -10.08
N GLY A 15 1.13 14.09 -8.92
CA GLY A 15 0.03 13.15 -8.80
C GLY A 15 -0.09 12.62 -7.38
N TYR A 16 0.00 11.31 -7.22
CA TYR A 16 -0.11 10.64 -5.91
C TYR A 16 0.93 9.57 -5.74
N MET A 17 1.34 9.38 -4.50
CA MET A 17 2.14 8.24 -4.06
C MET A 17 1.22 7.33 -3.29
N GLY A 18 1.28 6.02 -3.53
CA GLY A 18 0.52 5.03 -2.79
C GLY A 18 1.44 4.07 -2.05
N GLN A 19 1.07 3.70 -0.85
CA GLN A 19 1.87 2.81 -0.02
C GLN A 19 0.94 1.93 0.81
N LEU A 20 1.29 0.65 0.95
CA LEU A 20 0.55 -0.24 1.83
C LEU A 20 1.02 -0.03 3.27
N LEU A 21 0.07 0.15 4.18
CA LEU A 21 0.40 0.38 5.59
C LEU A 21 0.94 -0.87 6.27
N GLU A 22 0.36 -2.03 5.94
CA GLU A 22 0.77 -3.31 6.52
C GLU A 22 2.03 -3.88 5.87
N TRP A 23 2.40 -3.34 4.71
CA TRP A 23 3.59 -3.79 3.96
C TRP A 23 4.25 -2.57 3.32
N PRO A 24 4.96 -1.76 4.12
CA PRO A 24 5.47 -0.45 3.67
C PRO A 24 6.45 -0.48 2.51
N GLU A 25 7.05 -1.64 2.20
CA GLU A 25 7.92 -1.78 1.04
C GLU A 25 7.16 -1.63 -0.27
N VAL A 26 5.85 -1.89 -0.26
CA VAL A 26 5.03 -1.78 -1.46
C VAL A 26 4.58 -0.34 -1.61
N ILE A 27 5.22 0.35 -2.54
CA ILE A 27 5.02 1.79 -2.76
C ILE A 27 5.03 2.07 -4.25
N THR A 28 4.12 2.91 -4.72
CA THR A 28 4.00 3.27 -6.14
C THR A 28 3.59 4.72 -6.30
N GLU A 29 3.56 5.17 -7.55
CA GLU A 29 3.10 6.50 -7.92
C GLU A 29 2.06 6.40 -9.02
N GLY A 30 1.25 7.43 -9.16
CA GLY A 30 0.27 7.54 -10.22
C GLY A 30 -0.13 8.98 -10.45
N VAL A 31 -0.72 9.26 -11.61
CA VAL A 31 -1.13 10.63 -11.96
C VAL A 31 -2.40 11.05 -11.25
N ASP A 32 -3.22 10.08 -10.86
CA ASP A 32 -4.41 10.30 -10.03
C ASP A 32 -4.60 9.09 -9.11
N ILE A 33 -5.63 9.12 -8.27
CA ILE A 33 -5.85 8.04 -7.30
C ILE A 33 -6.14 6.71 -7.98
N GLU A 34 -6.93 6.73 -9.05
CA GLU A 34 -7.28 5.51 -9.77
C GLU A 34 -6.05 4.84 -10.37
N ASP A 35 -5.21 5.62 -11.03
CA ASP A 35 -3.96 5.16 -11.61
C ASP A 35 -3.01 4.63 -10.52
N CYS A 36 -2.90 5.37 -9.43
CA CYS A 36 -2.06 4.99 -8.29
C CYS A 36 -2.56 3.69 -7.65
N ARG A 37 -3.87 3.54 -7.49
CA ARG A 37 -4.47 2.32 -6.94
C ARG A 37 -4.14 1.11 -7.80
N GLN A 38 -4.30 1.24 -9.11
CA GLN A 38 -4.00 0.17 -10.05
C GLN A 38 -2.53 -0.25 -9.97
N SER A 39 -1.63 0.74 -9.93
CA SER A 39 -0.20 0.50 -9.82
C SER A 39 0.15 -0.18 -8.49
N LEU A 40 -0.53 0.23 -7.41
CA LEU A 40 -0.29 -0.34 -6.08
C LEU A 40 -0.73 -1.80 -6.01
N GLU A 41 -1.88 -2.11 -6.61
CA GLU A 41 -2.37 -3.49 -6.69
C GLU A 41 -1.42 -4.38 -7.49
N ASP A 42 -0.92 -3.86 -8.63
CA ASP A 42 0.02 -4.59 -9.46
C ASP A 42 1.34 -4.82 -8.73
N ALA A 43 1.85 -3.80 -8.05
CA ALA A 43 3.09 -3.91 -7.28
C ALA A 43 2.96 -4.92 -6.14
N ALA A 44 1.84 -4.90 -5.44
CA ALA A 44 1.59 -5.85 -4.35
C ALA A 44 1.55 -7.29 -4.89
N ARG A 45 0.89 -7.49 -6.03
CA ARG A 45 0.78 -8.81 -6.65
C ARG A 45 2.16 -9.32 -7.07
N GLU A 46 2.99 -8.47 -7.64
CA GLU A 46 4.35 -8.83 -8.05
C GLU A 46 5.22 -9.18 -6.84
N MET A 47 5.09 -8.43 -5.75
CA MET A 47 5.84 -8.68 -4.52
C MET A 47 5.46 -10.02 -3.90
N VAL A 48 4.17 -10.35 -3.92
CA VAL A 48 3.70 -11.66 -3.42
C VAL A 48 4.34 -12.79 -4.23
N LEU A 49 4.35 -12.65 -5.56
CA LEU A 49 4.94 -13.67 -6.43
C LEU A 49 6.45 -13.81 -6.19
N ALA A 50 7.15 -12.68 -6.06
CA ALA A 50 8.59 -12.70 -5.81
C ALA A 50 8.94 -13.40 -4.49
N TYR A 51 8.19 -13.08 -3.43
CA TYR A 51 8.42 -13.70 -2.12
C TYR A 51 8.14 -15.20 -2.14
N ARG A 52 7.07 -15.61 -2.84
CA ARG A 52 6.75 -17.04 -2.98
C ARG A 52 7.82 -17.79 -3.74
N GLN A 53 8.35 -17.21 -4.82
CA GLN A 53 9.41 -17.84 -5.61
C GLN A 53 10.70 -18.02 -4.82
N GLN A 54 10.94 -17.16 -3.85
CA GLN A 54 12.13 -17.21 -3.00
C GLN A 54 11.89 -17.96 -1.70
N ASN A 55 10.70 -18.54 -1.52
CA ASN A 55 10.29 -19.21 -0.29
C ASN A 55 10.42 -18.31 0.94
N LYS A 56 10.21 -17.01 0.74
CA LYS A 56 10.21 -16.03 1.82
C LYS A 56 8.81 -15.83 2.36
N GLU A 57 8.72 -15.65 3.66
CA GLU A 57 7.48 -15.29 4.30
C GLU A 57 7.14 -13.83 3.96
N ILE A 58 5.88 -13.58 3.62
CA ILE A 58 5.40 -12.22 3.31
C ILE A 58 5.33 -11.45 4.63
N PRO A 59 6.08 -10.33 4.76
CA PRO A 59 6.21 -9.62 6.04
C PRO A 59 5.06 -8.64 6.30
N VAL A 60 3.83 -9.12 6.26
CA VAL A 60 2.65 -8.29 6.51
C VAL A 60 2.48 -8.11 8.01
N GLU A 61 2.44 -6.86 8.43
CA GLU A 61 2.24 -6.52 9.84
C GLU A 61 0.77 -6.65 10.23
N HIS A 62 0.54 -7.20 11.41
CA HIS A 62 -0.80 -7.32 11.98
C HIS A 62 -1.06 -6.09 12.85
N SER A 63 -1.44 -4.99 12.19
CA SER A 63 -1.65 -3.71 12.85
C SER A 63 -3.12 -3.31 12.79
N LEU A 64 -3.56 -2.58 13.80
CA LEU A 64 -4.87 -1.96 13.81
C LEU A 64 -4.71 -0.48 13.50
N PHE A 65 -5.60 0.05 12.67
CA PHE A 65 -5.60 1.47 12.33
C PHE A 65 -6.92 2.07 12.81
N GLU A 66 -6.83 3.20 13.47
CA GLU A 66 -7.98 3.84 14.06
C GLU A 66 -7.94 5.33 13.80
N THR A 67 -9.08 5.91 13.49
CA THR A 67 -9.19 7.36 13.35
C THR A 67 -9.52 7.94 14.72
N ILE A 68 -8.69 8.85 15.18
CA ILE A 68 -8.96 9.59 16.42
C ILE A 68 -9.28 11.03 16.07
N MET A 69 -10.11 11.66 16.87
CA MET A 69 -10.50 13.05 16.66
C MET A 69 -9.62 13.95 17.49
N VAL A 70 -8.99 14.92 16.82
CA VAL A 70 -8.08 15.86 17.45
C VAL A 70 -8.44 17.27 17.02
N GLU A 71 -8.47 18.17 17.98
CA GLU A 71 -8.71 19.57 17.73
C GLU A 71 -7.44 20.17 17.13
N MET A 72 -7.51 20.66 15.89
CA MET A 72 -6.33 21.14 15.16
C MET A 72 -6.18 22.66 15.12
N ALA A 73 -7.26 23.40 15.41
CA ALA A 73 -7.20 24.87 15.37
C ALA A 73 -8.18 25.48 16.35
#